data_927dd8037f908e1f0108b8e3db848db1
#
_entry.id   927dd8037f908e1f0108b8e3db848db1
#
_cell.length_a   1.000
_cell.length_b   1.000
_cell.length_c   1.000
_cell.angle_alpha   90.00
_cell.angle_beta   90.00
_cell.angle_gamma   90.00
#
_symmetry.space_group_name_H-M   'P 1'
#
loop_
_entity.id
_entity.type
_entity.pdbx_description
1 polymer ?
#
loop_
_entity_poly.entity_id
_entity_poly.type
_entity_poly.pdbx_seq_one_letter_code
_entity_poly.pdbx_strand_id
1 'polypeptide(L)'
;RRYSNGLHQAIEAKEHVNVNSENKTLATITFQNYFRLYDKLSGMTGTAMTEAEEFGTIYNLDIVEIPTNRPLARVDQPDVVYKTQAGKYKAIVEQIKTCHEKGQPVLVGTISIEKSEQLSKLLKKEHIQHNVLNAKNHEREAEIIAQAGKFGAVTISTNMAGRGTDIMLGGNAEFLAKA
;
A
#
# COMPACT_ATOMS: atom_id res chain seq x y z
N ARG A 1 -12.70 9.80 18.56
CA ARG A 1 -14.07 10.26 18.85
C ARG A 1 -13.99 11.60 19.55
N ARG A 2 -14.79 12.59 19.11
CA ARG A 2 -14.90 13.89 19.78
C ARG A 2 -16.15 13.90 20.65
N TYR A 3 -16.10 14.61 21.76
CA TYR A 3 -17.28 14.93 22.54
C TYR A 3 -18.13 15.96 21.79
N SER A 4 -19.45 15.90 21.94
CA SER A 4 -20.40 16.83 21.31
C SER A 4 -20.83 17.94 22.25
N ASN A 5 -21.55 18.91 21.68
CA ASN A 5 -22.20 20.01 22.44
C ASN A 5 -21.25 20.89 23.26
N GLY A 6 -20.09 21.20 22.69
CA GLY A 6 -19.11 22.09 23.32
C GLY A 6 -18.27 21.48 24.43
N LEU A 7 -18.53 20.24 24.84
CA LEU A 7 -17.77 19.59 25.92
C LEU A 7 -16.29 19.39 25.50
N HIS A 8 -16.05 19.11 24.23
CA HIS A 8 -14.68 18.95 23.72
C HIS A 8 -13.88 20.25 23.84
N GLN A 9 -14.48 21.36 23.43
CA GLN A 9 -13.89 22.70 23.53
C GLN A 9 -13.69 23.14 25.00
N ALA A 10 -14.60 22.76 25.88
CA ALA A 10 -14.46 23.03 27.31
C ALA A 10 -13.26 22.26 27.91
N ILE A 11 -13.02 21.02 27.47
CA ILE A 11 -11.84 20.25 27.88
C ILE A 11 -10.56 20.87 27.29
N GLU A 12 -10.56 21.22 25.99
CA GLU A 12 -9.42 21.90 25.35
C GLU A 12 -9.04 23.19 26.09
N ALA A 13 -10.04 24.00 26.44
CA ALA A 13 -9.82 25.23 27.21
C ALA A 13 -9.28 24.95 28.64
N LYS A 14 -9.81 23.94 29.31
CA LYS A 14 -9.35 23.53 30.64
C LYS A 14 -7.89 23.05 30.63
N GLU A 15 -7.52 22.30 29.59
CA GLU A 15 -6.14 21.76 29.45
C GLU A 15 -5.18 22.76 28.75
N HIS A 16 -5.61 24.02 28.55
CA HIS A 16 -4.81 25.10 27.94
C HIS A 16 -4.24 24.78 26.56
N VAL A 17 -4.94 23.95 25.77
CA VAL A 17 -4.63 23.72 24.36
C VAL A 17 -5.48 24.59 23.47
N ASN A 18 -5.09 24.74 22.19
CA ASN A 18 -5.87 25.54 21.24
C ASN A 18 -7.28 24.98 21.05
N VAL A 19 -8.27 25.80 21.28
CA VAL A 19 -9.68 25.42 21.08
C VAL A 19 -10.00 25.41 19.59
N ASN A 20 -10.41 24.24 19.08
CA ASN A 20 -10.79 24.09 17.67
C ASN A 20 -12.30 24.30 17.46
N SER A 21 -12.67 24.79 16.27
CA SER A 21 -14.07 24.92 15.88
C SER A 21 -14.78 23.55 15.84
N GLU A 22 -16.02 23.50 16.30
CA GLU A 22 -16.85 22.31 16.21
C GLU A 22 -17.51 22.22 14.84
N ASN A 23 -17.33 21.07 14.17
CA ASN A 23 -18.02 20.75 12.93
C ASN A 23 -19.17 19.79 13.24
N LYS A 24 -20.38 20.17 12.87
CA LYS A 24 -21.57 19.32 12.99
C LYS A 24 -21.90 18.70 11.64
N THR A 25 -21.92 17.37 11.59
CA THR A 25 -22.39 16.65 10.41
C THR A 25 -23.91 16.84 10.29
N LEU A 26 -24.35 17.52 9.23
CA LEU A 26 -25.78 17.78 8.99
C LEU A 26 -26.45 16.63 8.24
N ALA A 27 -25.73 16.01 7.32
CA ALA A 27 -26.20 14.89 6.52
C ALA A 27 -25.03 14.03 6.08
N THR A 28 -25.30 12.78 5.73
CA THR A 28 -24.35 11.84 5.12
C THR A 28 -24.90 11.33 3.81
N ILE A 29 -24.01 11.04 2.87
CA ILE A 29 -24.34 10.43 1.58
C ILE A 29 -23.40 9.26 1.35
N THR A 30 -23.86 8.22 0.68
CA THR A 30 -22.98 7.12 0.24
C THR A 30 -22.12 7.56 -0.93
N PHE A 31 -20.96 6.94 -1.13
CA PHE A 31 -20.12 7.21 -2.29
C PHE A 31 -20.86 6.95 -3.60
N GLN A 32 -21.65 5.89 -3.67
CA GLN A 32 -22.45 5.56 -4.85
C GLN A 32 -23.39 6.71 -5.22
N ASN A 33 -24.16 7.20 -4.26
CA ASN A 33 -25.10 8.32 -4.51
C ASN A 33 -24.36 9.61 -4.81
N TYR A 34 -23.24 9.87 -4.17
CA TYR A 34 -22.43 11.07 -4.41
C TYR A 34 -21.90 11.10 -5.86
N PHE A 35 -21.28 10.01 -6.32
CA PHE A 35 -20.73 9.97 -7.68
C PHE A 35 -21.81 9.95 -8.76
N ARG A 36 -23.00 9.45 -8.47
CA ARG A 36 -24.14 9.52 -9.40
C ARG A 36 -24.71 10.94 -9.63
N LEU A 37 -24.27 11.92 -8.84
CA LEU A 37 -24.63 13.33 -9.05
C LEU A 37 -23.90 13.99 -10.23
N TYR A 38 -22.86 13.36 -10.74
CA TYR A 38 -22.08 13.90 -11.85
C TYR A 38 -22.62 13.42 -13.21
N ASP A 39 -22.82 14.36 -14.14
CA ASP A 39 -23.25 14.06 -15.51
C ASP A 39 -22.19 13.28 -16.30
N LYS A 40 -20.91 13.57 -16.01
CA LYS A 40 -19.77 12.83 -16.58
C LYS A 40 -18.94 12.24 -15.45
N LEU A 41 -18.85 10.93 -15.43
CA LEU A 41 -18.04 10.18 -14.49
C LEU A 41 -17.12 9.25 -15.26
N SER A 42 -15.84 9.27 -14.94
CA SER A 42 -14.85 8.32 -15.45
C SER A 42 -13.77 8.07 -14.42
N GLY A 43 -13.06 6.95 -14.57
CA GLY A 43 -11.98 6.58 -13.68
C GLY A 43 -11.01 5.62 -14.37
N MET A 44 -9.91 5.33 -13.70
CA MET A 44 -8.91 4.37 -14.19
C MET A 44 -8.48 3.45 -13.04
N THR A 45 -8.43 2.17 -13.33
CA THR A 45 -7.90 1.18 -12.39
C THR A 45 -7.43 -0.06 -13.16
N GLY A 46 -6.43 -0.76 -12.65
CA GLY A 46 -5.96 -2.03 -13.21
C GLY A 46 -6.87 -3.22 -12.95
N THR A 47 -7.96 -3.06 -12.17
CA THR A 47 -8.83 -4.14 -11.73
C THR A 47 -10.31 -3.92 -12.06
N ALA A 48 -10.63 -3.03 -13.03
CA ALA A 48 -12.01 -2.70 -13.35
C ALA A 48 -12.80 -3.88 -13.93
N MET A 49 -12.17 -4.74 -14.72
CA MET A 49 -12.85 -5.86 -15.39
C MET A 49 -13.50 -6.85 -14.43
N THR A 50 -12.89 -7.09 -13.27
CA THR A 50 -13.45 -8.00 -12.25
C THR A 50 -14.75 -7.48 -11.64
N GLU A 51 -15.00 -6.17 -11.71
CA GLU A 51 -16.14 -5.47 -11.12
C GLU A 51 -17.03 -4.81 -12.21
N ALA A 52 -16.96 -5.31 -13.45
CA ALA A 52 -17.67 -4.72 -14.60
C ALA A 52 -19.18 -4.62 -14.37
N GLU A 53 -19.78 -5.66 -13.79
CA GLU A 53 -21.20 -5.70 -13.49
C GLU A 53 -21.60 -4.62 -12.47
N GLU A 54 -20.78 -4.41 -11.44
CA GLU A 54 -21.00 -3.36 -10.43
C GLU A 54 -20.92 -1.97 -11.06
N PHE A 55 -19.90 -1.70 -11.87
CA PHE A 55 -19.75 -0.42 -12.56
C PHE A 55 -20.92 -0.12 -13.51
N GLY A 56 -21.40 -1.13 -14.25
CA GLY A 56 -22.58 -0.99 -15.11
C GLY A 56 -23.86 -0.75 -14.32
N THR A 57 -24.11 -1.54 -13.28
CA THR A 57 -25.36 -1.48 -12.51
C THR A 57 -25.49 -0.21 -11.66
N ILE A 58 -24.42 0.19 -10.98
CA ILE A 58 -24.46 1.32 -10.03
C ILE A 58 -24.27 2.66 -10.72
N TYR A 59 -23.31 2.74 -11.64
CA TYR A 59 -22.85 4.03 -12.22
C TYR A 59 -23.18 4.17 -13.70
N ASN A 60 -23.75 3.14 -14.35
CA ASN A 60 -24.00 3.10 -15.80
C ASN A 60 -22.72 3.41 -16.61
N LEU A 61 -21.58 2.83 -16.17
CA LEU A 61 -20.28 3.00 -16.81
C LEU A 61 -19.91 1.74 -17.57
N ASP A 62 -19.40 1.94 -18.79
CA ASP A 62 -18.76 0.90 -19.59
C ASP A 62 -17.27 0.80 -19.22
N ILE A 63 -16.72 -0.41 -19.30
CA ILE A 63 -15.30 -0.64 -19.08
C ILE A 63 -14.61 -0.83 -20.41
N VAL A 64 -13.55 -0.06 -20.61
CA VAL A 64 -12.69 -0.15 -21.80
C VAL A 64 -11.33 -0.65 -21.36
N GLU A 65 -10.94 -1.83 -21.85
CA GLU A 65 -9.60 -2.38 -21.62
C GLU A 65 -8.61 -1.76 -22.59
N ILE A 66 -7.59 -1.10 -22.05
CA ILE A 66 -6.52 -0.50 -22.84
C ILE A 66 -5.32 -1.46 -22.80
N PRO A 67 -4.89 -2.01 -23.95
CA PRO A 67 -3.77 -2.94 -23.98
C PRO A 67 -2.47 -2.25 -23.58
N THR A 68 -1.55 -3.03 -23.02
CA THR A 68 -0.21 -2.53 -22.65
C THR A 68 0.59 -2.13 -23.87
N ASN A 69 1.41 -1.07 -23.76
CA ASN A 69 2.29 -0.61 -24.82
C ASN A 69 3.32 -1.67 -25.25
N ARG A 70 3.77 -2.52 -24.32
CA ARG A 70 4.70 -3.62 -24.58
C ARG A 70 4.10 -4.93 -24.08
N PRO A 71 4.50 -6.09 -24.66
CA PRO A 71 4.08 -7.38 -24.15
C PRO A 71 4.35 -7.53 -22.65
N LEU A 72 3.42 -8.16 -21.93
CA LEU A 72 3.56 -8.43 -20.51
C LEU A 72 4.68 -9.45 -20.28
N ALA A 73 5.75 -9.01 -19.60
CA ALA A 73 6.89 -9.87 -19.23
C ALA A 73 6.74 -10.48 -17.82
N ARG A 74 5.72 -10.02 -17.04
CA ARG A 74 5.46 -10.56 -15.70
C ARG A 74 4.97 -11.99 -15.78
N VAL A 75 5.52 -12.85 -14.92
CA VAL A 75 5.07 -14.22 -14.74
C VAL A 75 4.41 -14.36 -13.38
N ASP A 76 3.10 -14.59 -13.37
CA ASP A 76 2.33 -14.79 -12.14
C ASP A 76 2.44 -16.27 -11.74
N GLN A 77 3.10 -16.53 -10.61
CA GLN A 77 3.26 -17.87 -10.06
C GLN A 77 1.98 -18.32 -9.36
N PRO A 78 1.62 -19.61 -9.37
CA PRO A 78 0.49 -20.12 -8.62
C PRO A 78 0.67 -19.97 -7.11
N ASP A 79 -0.43 -19.91 -6.39
CA ASP A 79 -0.43 -19.86 -4.93
C ASP A 79 0.19 -21.12 -4.33
N VAL A 80 1.01 -20.94 -3.28
CA VAL A 80 1.61 -22.05 -2.54
C VAL A 80 0.98 -22.15 -1.15
N VAL A 81 0.38 -23.29 -0.88
CA VAL A 81 -0.33 -23.56 0.39
C VAL A 81 0.60 -24.32 1.36
N TYR A 82 0.69 -23.83 2.58
CA TYR A 82 1.50 -24.42 3.65
C TYR A 82 0.63 -24.94 4.79
N LYS A 83 0.99 -26.10 5.34
CA LYS A 83 0.29 -26.70 6.48
C LYS A 83 0.38 -25.85 7.76
N THR A 84 1.49 -25.13 7.93
CA THR A 84 1.74 -24.33 9.13
C THR A 84 2.28 -22.95 8.78
N GLN A 85 2.00 -21.98 9.65
CA GLN A 85 2.52 -20.63 9.50
C GLN A 85 4.06 -20.59 9.60
N ALA A 86 4.65 -21.42 10.47
CA ALA A 86 6.10 -21.52 10.60
C ALA A 86 6.75 -22.05 9.30
N GLY A 87 6.15 -23.06 8.66
CA GLY A 87 6.60 -23.58 7.36
C GLY A 87 6.50 -22.52 6.26
N LYS A 88 5.41 -21.74 6.22
CA LYS A 88 5.24 -20.62 5.30
C LYS A 88 6.36 -19.57 5.47
N TYR A 89 6.63 -19.12 6.68
CA TYR A 89 7.67 -18.12 6.91
C TYR A 89 9.08 -18.63 6.57
N LYS A 90 9.37 -19.90 6.86
CA LYS A 90 10.64 -20.51 6.46
C LYS A 90 10.81 -20.47 4.93
N ALA A 91 9.80 -20.89 4.18
CA ALA A 91 9.84 -20.87 2.72
C ALA A 91 9.96 -19.44 2.16
N ILE A 92 9.27 -18.44 2.74
CA ILE A 92 9.41 -17.03 2.35
C ILE A 92 10.85 -16.55 2.55
N VAL A 93 11.47 -16.84 3.69
CA VAL A 93 12.85 -16.43 3.98
C VAL A 93 13.84 -17.09 3.01
N GLU A 94 13.70 -18.37 2.70
CA GLU A 94 14.53 -19.08 1.73
C GLU A 94 14.36 -18.49 0.31
N GLN A 95 13.14 -18.17 -0.10
CA GLN A 95 12.87 -17.51 -1.38
C GLN A 95 13.54 -16.13 -1.46
N ILE A 96 13.40 -15.32 -0.41
CA ILE A 96 14.04 -13.99 -0.34
C ILE A 96 15.55 -14.13 -0.44
N LYS A 97 16.14 -15.08 0.28
CA LYS A 97 17.58 -15.35 0.26
C LYS A 97 18.06 -15.70 -1.13
N THR A 98 17.38 -16.63 -1.80
CA THR A 98 17.69 -17.05 -3.18
C THR A 98 17.63 -15.87 -4.17
N CYS A 99 16.64 -15.00 -4.05
CA CYS A 99 16.53 -13.81 -4.90
C CYS A 99 17.62 -12.79 -4.59
N HIS A 100 17.89 -12.55 -3.30
CA HIS A 100 18.91 -11.61 -2.84
C HIS A 100 20.32 -12.02 -3.30
N GLU A 101 20.67 -13.30 -3.20
CA GLU A 101 21.95 -13.87 -3.68
C GLU A 101 22.13 -13.68 -5.20
N LYS A 102 21.04 -13.70 -5.97
CA LYS A 102 21.05 -13.39 -7.41
C LYS A 102 21.06 -11.90 -7.72
N GLY A 103 20.99 -11.04 -6.70
CA GLY A 103 20.84 -9.60 -6.87
C GLY A 103 19.47 -9.14 -7.32
N GLN A 104 18.47 -10.02 -7.34
CA GLN A 104 17.11 -9.69 -7.71
C GLN A 104 16.43 -8.90 -6.58
N PRO A 105 15.87 -7.71 -6.85
CA PRO A 105 15.09 -6.97 -5.84
C PRO A 105 13.81 -7.72 -5.47
N VAL A 106 13.43 -7.66 -4.19
CA VAL A 106 12.26 -8.36 -3.65
C VAL A 106 11.37 -7.39 -2.91
N LEU A 107 10.08 -7.35 -3.28
CA LEU A 107 9.05 -6.65 -2.54
C LEU A 107 8.10 -7.66 -1.90
N VAL A 108 7.99 -7.64 -0.58
CA VAL A 108 7.15 -8.56 0.19
C VAL A 108 5.96 -7.82 0.77
N GLY A 109 4.75 -8.14 0.28
CA GLY A 109 3.49 -7.63 0.83
C GLY A 109 3.07 -8.40 2.08
N THR A 110 2.67 -7.68 3.13
CA THR A 110 2.09 -8.25 4.35
C THR A 110 0.74 -7.60 4.67
N ILE A 111 -0.15 -8.35 5.32
CA ILE A 111 -1.51 -7.89 5.64
C ILE A 111 -1.60 -7.03 6.91
N SER A 112 -0.54 -6.98 7.72
CA SER A 112 -0.52 -6.18 8.95
C SER A 112 0.90 -5.77 9.35
N ILE A 113 0.98 -4.75 10.21
CA ILE A 113 2.24 -4.26 10.77
C ILE A 113 2.95 -5.36 11.57
N GLU A 114 2.22 -6.14 12.37
CA GLU A 114 2.78 -7.23 13.19
C GLU A 114 3.43 -8.30 12.31
N LYS A 115 2.79 -8.63 11.16
CA LYS A 115 3.34 -9.59 10.20
C LYS A 115 4.61 -9.07 9.54
N SER A 116 4.67 -7.77 9.21
CA SER A 116 5.87 -7.15 8.67
C SER A 116 7.02 -7.14 9.67
N GLU A 117 6.75 -6.82 10.94
CA GLU A 117 7.74 -6.84 12.01
C GLU A 117 8.23 -8.28 12.32
N GLN A 118 7.33 -9.26 12.29
CA GLN A 118 7.69 -10.68 12.47
C GLN A 118 8.64 -11.15 11.37
N LEU A 119 8.33 -10.86 10.10
CA LEU A 119 9.19 -11.21 8.98
C LEU A 119 10.53 -10.48 9.06
N SER A 120 10.53 -9.19 9.42
CA SER A 120 11.74 -8.41 9.62
C SER A 120 12.67 -9.04 10.67
N LYS A 121 12.12 -9.54 11.79
CA LYS A 121 12.92 -10.25 12.82
C LYS A 121 13.55 -11.53 12.26
N LEU A 122 12.86 -12.27 11.39
CA LEU A 122 13.40 -13.47 10.77
C LEU A 122 14.52 -13.14 9.79
N LEU A 123 14.34 -12.12 8.92
CA LEU A 123 15.37 -11.69 7.98
C LEU A 123 16.63 -11.16 8.68
N LYS A 124 16.46 -10.46 9.82
CA LYS A 124 17.60 -10.02 10.65
C LYS A 124 18.40 -11.19 11.20
N LYS A 125 17.74 -12.29 11.60
CA LYS A 125 18.44 -13.52 12.05
C LYS A 125 19.26 -14.17 10.95
N GLU A 126 18.79 -14.07 9.71
CA GLU A 126 19.50 -14.55 8.52
C GLU A 126 20.49 -13.55 7.92
N HIS A 127 20.73 -12.42 8.61
CA HIS A 127 21.62 -11.34 8.20
C HIS A 127 21.29 -10.72 6.83
N ILE A 128 20.02 -10.77 6.41
CA ILE A 128 19.54 -10.17 5.17
C ILE A 128 19.17 -8.71 5.45
N GLN A 129 19.88 -7.77 4.78
CA GLN A 129 19.56 -6.35 4.84
C GLN A 129 18.23 -6.09 4.15
N HIS A 130 17.33 -5.34 4.81
CA HIS A 130 16.01 -5.05 4.28
C HIS A 130 15.45 -3.75 4.86
N ASN A 131 14.51 -3.16 4.14
CA ASN A 131 13.72 -2.03 4.58
C ASN A 131 12.30 -2.45 4.94
N VAL A 132 11.67 -1.76 5.89
CA VAL A 132 10.28 -2.00 6.28
C VAL A 132 9.46 -0.74 6.07
N LEU A 133 8.44 -0.83 5.22
CA LEU A 133 7.45 0.20 4.96
C LEU A 133 6.18 -0.11 5.73
N ASN A 134 5.90 0.68 6.74
CA ASN A 134 4.67 0.61 7.51
C ASN A 134 4.25 2.01 7.98
N ALA A 135 3.02 2.12 8.49
CA ALA A 135 2.45 3.39 8.94
C ALA A 135 3.26 4.12 10.06
N LYS A 136 4.27 3.46 10.63
CA LYS A 136 5.13 4.06 11.67
C LYS A 136 6.30 4.88 11.09
N ASN A 137 6.63 4.72 9.80
CA ASN A 137 7.85 5.26 9.17
C ASN A 137 7.54 6.13 7.94
N HIS A 138 6.49 6.94 7.99
CA HIS A 138 6.05 7.75 6.85
C HIS A 138 7.10 8.72 6.29
N GLU A 139 7.94 9.29 7.14
CA GLU A 139 8.92 10.31 6.72
C GLU A 139 9.97 9.79 5.73
N ARG A 140 10.27 8.49 5.76
CA ARG A 140 11.24 7.85 4.88
C ARG A 140 10.62 6.97 3.79
N GLU A 141 9.30 6.95 3.70
CA GLU A 141 8.58 6.06 2.78
C GLU A 141 8.96 6.33 1.32
N ALA A 142 8.95 7.59 0.89
CA ALA A 142 9.29 7.98 -0.47
C ALA A 142 10.73 7.60 -0.86
N GLU A 143 11.68 7.78 0.06
CA GLU A 143 13.09 7.41 -0.14
C GLU A 143 13.28 5.91 -0.31
N ILE A 144 12.63 5.12 0.55
CA ILE A 144 12.70 3.65 0.51
C ILE A 144 12.05 3.12 -0.78
N ILE A 145 10.87 3.64 -1.16
CA ILE A 145 10.16 3.22 -2.37
C ILE A 145 10.99 3.55 -3.61
N ALA A 146 11.58 4.75 -3.68
CA ALA A 146 12.41 5.16 -4.80
C ALA A 146 13.56 4.17 -5.07
N GLN A 147 14.07 3.50 -4.03
CA GLN A 147 15.19 2.57 -4.14
C GLN A 147 14.77 1.08 -3.96
N ALA A 148 13.48 0.79 -3.88
CA ALA A 148 12.99 -0.58 -3.68
C ALA A 148 13.32 -1.53 -4.86
N GLY A 149 13.47 -1.00 -6.06
CA GLY A 149 13.88 -1.75 -7.25
C GLY A 149 15.39 -1.86 -7.47
N LYS A 150 16.22 -1.35 -6.56
CA LYS A 150 17.68 -1.42 -6.67
C LYS A 150 18.16 -2.87 -6.59
N PHE A 151 19.30 -3.15 -7.23
CA PHE A 151 19.94 -4.46 -7.21
C PHE A 151 20.08 -5.02 -5.78
N GLY A 152 19.57 -6.21 -5.55
CA GLY A 152 19.60 -6.90 -4.27
C GLY A 152 18.77 -6.26 -3.15
N ALA A 153 17.94 -5.25 -3.43
CA ALA A 153 17.10 -4.63 -2.42
C ALA A 153 16.01 -5.59 -1.93
N VAL A 154 15.79 -5.62 -0.61
CA VAL A 154 14.66 -6.34 -0.01
C VAL A 154 13.79 -5.35 0.75
N THR A 155 12.52 -5.25 0.38
CA THR A 155 11.57 -4.32 1.00
C THR A 155 10.33 -5.07 1.47
N ILE A 156 9.99 -4.93 2.74
CA ILE A 156 8.75 -5.45 3.33
C ILE A 156 7.75 -4.28 3.39
N SER A 157 6.57 -4.47 2.82
CA SER A 157 5.52 -3.45 2.79
C SER A 157 4.21 -4.01 3.34
N THR A 158 3.44 -3.20 4.06
CA THR A 158 2.03 -3.51 4.30
C THR A 158 1.21 -3.18 3.05
N ASN A 159 0.02 -3.76 2.90
CA ASN A 159 -0.83 -3.63 1.70
C ASN A 159 -1.09 -2.18 1.25
N MET A 160 -0.95 -1.21 2.15
CA MET A 160 -1.22 0.20 1.86
C MET A 160 0.02 0.97 1.40
N ALA A 161 1.22 0.46 1.64
CA ALA A 161 2.46 1.16 1.31
C ALA A 161 2.83 0.93 -0.16
N GLY A 162 3.26 1.97 -0.85
CA GLY A 162 3.65 1.93 -2.25
C GLY A 162 2.51 1.95 -3.26
N ARG A 163 1.24 2.10 -2.83
CA ARG A 163 0.13 2.26 -3.76
C ARG A 163 0.18 3.65 -4.43
N GLY A 164 0.06 3.67 -5.76
CA GLY A 164 0.14 4.91 -6.54
C GLY A 164 1.56 5.44 -6.72
N THR A 165 2.58 4.63 -6.43
CA THR A 165 3.99 4.99 -6.61
C THR A 165 4.68 3.96 -7.48
N ASP A 166 5.39 4.40 -8.50
CA ASP A 166 6.15 3.53 -9.39
C ASP A 166 7.46 3.08 -8.72
N ILE A 167 7.75 1.78 -8.82
CA ILE A 167 9.03 1.21 -8.40
C ILE A 167 9.87 0.98 -9.64
N MET A 168 10.94 1.74 -9.77
CA MET A 168 11.85 1.65 -10.92
C MET A 168 12.86 0.52 -10.70
N LEU A 169 12.91 -0.44 -11.63
CA LEU A 169 13.94 -1.47 -11.63
C LEU A 169 15.32 -0.85 -11.88
N GLY A 170 16.28 -1.20 -11.05
CA GLY A 170 17.60 -0.56 -10.99
C GLY A 170 17.70 0.60 -10.00
N GLY A 171 16.59 1.04 -9.42
CA GLY A 171 16.50 2.20 -8.53
C GLY A 171 16.21 3.50 -9.29
N ASN A 172 15.93 4.55 -8.55
CA ASN A 172 15.62 5.88 -9.10
C ASN A 172 16.86 6.79 -9.02
N ALA A 173 17.55 6.94 -10.15
CA ALA A 173 18.76 7.75 -10.25
C ALA A 173 18.48 9.26 -10.08
N GLU A 174 17.31 9.75 -10.57
CA GLU A 174 16.94 11.15 -10.41
C GLU A 174 16.69 11.51 -8.94
N PHE A 175 16.09 10.61 -8.19
CA PHE A 175 15.87 10.80 -6.76
C PHE A 175 17.20 10.89 -6.02
N LEU A 176 18.17 10.03 -6.36
CA LEU A 176 19.52 10.07 -5.77
C LEU A 176 20.30 11.33 -6.14
N ALA A 177 20.07 11.89 -7.32
CA ALA A 177 20.74 13.11 -7.76
C ALA A 177 20.21 14.38 -7.07
N LYS A 178 18.97 14.34 -6.54
CA LYS A 178 18.31 15.46 -5.85
C LYS A 178 18.45 15.41 -4.33
N ALA A 179 18.87 14.26 -3.77
CA ALA A 179 19.12 14.07 -2.34
C ALA A 179 20.55 14.48 -1.96
#